data_cf0ec40d9535af1519ddafed318159e8
#
_entry.id   cf0ec40d9535af1519ddafed318159e8
#
_cell.length_a   1.000
_cell.length_b   1.000
_cell.length_c   1.000
_cell.angle_alpha   90.00
_cell.angle_beta   90.00
_cell.angle_gamma   90.00
#
_symmetry.space_group_name_H-M   'P 1'
#
loop_
_entity.id
_entity.type
_entity.pdbx_description
1 polymer ?
#
loop_
_entity_poly.entity_id
_entity_poly.type
_entity_poly.pdbx_seq_one_letter_code
_entity_poly.pdbx_strand_id
1 'polypeptide(L)'
;MKPLFIALSALCCLSAPPLAAELSNVSCDDSARLSKTLTQVLGAERRGMGLRDPDIFLEIWVIARNSEWLIVQNYTNGTSCIVAMGDSWEMGATPPG
;
A
#
# COMPACT_ATOMS: atom_id res chain seq x y z
N MET A 1 -47.43 12.65 -25.99
CA MET A 1 -47.00 12.58 -25.65
C MET A 1 -46.14 12.33 -25.11
N LYS A 2 -45.45 12.19 -24.80
CA LYS A 2 -44.68 12.08 -24.33
C LYS A 2 -43.70 11.81 -23.90
N PRO A 3 -43.21 11.84 -23.82
CA PRO A 3 -42.34 11.67 -23.44
C PRO A 3 -41.51 11.38 -22.81
N LEU A 4 -40.96 11.23 -22.59
CA LEU A 4 -40.23 11.07 -22.07
C LEU A 4 -39.21 10.77 -21.63
N PHE A 5 -38.67 10.73 -21.50
CA PHE A 5 -37.86 10.49 -21.10
C PHE A 5 -36.93 10.38 -20.53
N ILE A 6 -36.55 10.33 -20.40
CA ILE A 6 -35.83 10.42 -20.00
C ILE A 6 -35.05 10.17 -19.33
N ALA A 7 -34.62 9.92 -19.03
CA ALA A 7 -33.90 9.74 -18.38
C ALA A 7 -32.92 9.41 -18.12
N LEU A 8 -32.50 9.26 -18.06
CA LEU A 8 -31.69 8.94 -17.80
C LEU A 8 -30.81 8.79 -17.25
N SER A 9 -30.38 8.68 -17.04
CA SER A 9 -29.63 8.58 -16.72
C SER A 9 -28.74 8.57 -16.13
N ALA A 10 -28.34 8.50 -15.75
CA ALA A 10 -27.53 8.71 -15.12
C ALA A 10 -26.60 8.09 -14.57
N LEU A 11 -26.25 7.71 -14.48
CA LEU A 11 -25.54 7.16 -14.03
C LEU A 11 -24.44 7.04 -13.66
N CYS A 12 -24.02 6.97 -13.39
CA CYS A 12 -23.14 6.70 -13.16
C CYS A 12 -22.13 6.69 -12.70
N CYS A 13 -21.63 6.75 -12.61
CA CYS A 13 -20.53 7.06 -12.29
C CYS A 13 -20.00 6.74 -11.17
N LEU A 14 -20.08 5.83 -10.77
CA LEU A 14 -19.61 5.50 -9.74
C LEU A 14 -18.43 4.93 -9.84
N SER A 15 -17.44 5.41 -10.20
CA SER A 15 -16.22 4.88 -10.15
C SER A 15 -15.71 4.84 -8.83
N ALA A 16 -15.55 3.78 -8.22
CA ALA A 16 -14.76 3.65 -7.04
C ALA A 16 -13.34 4.00 -7.39
N PRO A 17 -12.64 4.75 -6.58
CA PRO A 17 -11.23 5.01 -6.85
C PRO A 17 -10.45 3.71 -6.85
N PRO A 18 -9.47 3.59 -7.71
CA PRO A 18 -8.65 2.39 -7.67
C PRO A 18 -7.97 2.27 -6.32
N LEU A 19 -7.80 1.05 -5.89
CA LEU A 19 -7.15 0.79 -4.62
C LEU A 19 -5.77 1.45 -4.57
N ALA A 20 -5.06 1.41 -5.68
CA ALA A 20 -3.74 2.02 -5.74
C ALA A 20 -3.79 3.52 -5.49
N ALA A 21 -4.83 4.19 -5.90
CA ALA A 21 -4.96 5.61 -5.65
C ALA A 21 -5.19 5.91 -4.17
N GLU A 22 -5.93 5.05 -3.50
CA GLU A 22 -6.11 5.22 -2.07
C GLU A 22 -4.83 4.95 -1.31
N LEU A 23 -4.05 4.00 -1.75
CA LEU A 23 -2.82 3.66 -1.08
C LEU A 23 -1.71 4.65 -1.37
N SER A 24 -1.82 5.41 -2.44
CA SER A 24 -0.82 6.43 -2.71
C SER A 24 -1.01 7.65 -1.82
N ASN A 25 -2.17 7.81 -1.21
CA ASN A 25 -2.29 8.76 -0.15
C ASN A 25 -1.60 8.11 1.02
N VAL A 26 -0.56 8.68 1.48
CA VAL A 26 0.23 8.14 2.56
C VAL A 26 -0.69 7.60 3.63
N SER A 27 -0.64 6.32 3.82
CA SER A 27 -1.50 5.66 4.75
C SER A 27 -0.73 5.46 6.04
N CYS A 28 -1.11 6.18 7.06
CA CYS A 28 -0.45 6.08 8.36
C CYS A 28 -1.35 5.45 9.38
N ASP A 29 -0.77 4.74 10.31
CA ASP A 29 -1.52 4.10 11.37
C ASP A 29 -0.60 3.88 12.56
N ASP A 30 -1.17 3.44 13.66
CA ASP A 30 -0.40 2.97 14.79
C ASP A 30 0.53 1.86 14.33
N SER A 31 1.79 1.89 14.73
CA SER A 31 2.79 0.96 14.25
C SER A 31 2.42 -0.50 14.52
N ALA A 32 1.92 -0.78 15.71
CA ALA A 32 1.55 -2.15 16.05
C ALA A 32 0.36 -2.62 15.21
N ARG A 33 -0.59 -1.73 14.98
CA ARG A 33 -1.75 -2.08 14.17
C ARG A 33 -1.36 -2.32 12.72
N LEU A 34 -0.50 -1.47 12.18
CA LEU A 34 -0.06 -1.64 10.80
C LEU A 34 0.72 -2.94 10.63
N SER A 35 1.62 -3.23 11.56
CA SER A 35 2.38 -4.46 11.51
C SER A 35 1.47 -5.69 11.55
N LYS A 36 0.45 -5.64 12.38
CA LYS A 36 -0.49 -6.72 12.49
C LYS A 36 -1.30 -6.90 11.20
N THR A 37 -1.70 -5.81 10.59
CA THR A 37 -2.41 -5.87 9.32
C THR A 37 -1.51 -6.47 8.24
N LEU A 38 -0.27 -6.04 8.18
CA LEU A 38 0.65 -6.55 7.17
C LEU A 38 0.88 -8.04 7.34
N THR A 39 1.09 -8.50 8.56
CA THR A 39 1.41 -9.91 8.78
C THR A 39 0.16 -10.79 8.73
N GLN A 40 -0.92 -10.39 9.35
CA GLN A 40 -2.08 -11.26 9.51
C GLN A 40 -3.11 -11.15 8.40
N VAL A 41 -3.25 -9.99 7.82
CA VAL A 41 -4.24 -9.81 6.76
C VAL A 41 -3.59 -10.03 5.39
N LEU A 42 -2.44 -9.42 5.17
CA LEU A 42 -1.79 -9.48 3.87
C LEU A 42 -0.78 -10.60 3.74
N GLY A 43 -0.37 -11.20 4.84
CA GLY A 43 0.63 -12.24 4.81
C GLY A 43 1.99 -11.74 4.39
N ALA A 44 2.29 -10.48 4.68
CA ALA A 44 3.55 -9.89 4.31
C ALA A 44 4.64 -10.26 5.29
N GLU A 45 5.88 -10.27 4.80
CA GLU A 45 7.04 -10.54 5.61
C GLU A 45 7.99 -9.38 5.49
N ARG A 46 8.60 -9.00 6.60
CA ARG A 46 9.60 -7.95 6.56
C ARG A 46 10.90 -8.53 6.03
N ARG A 47 11.40 -7.93 4.98
CA ARG A 47 12.59 -8.42 4.29
C ARG A 47 13.80 -7.55 4.50
N GLY A 48 13.61 -6.34 4.99
CA GLY A 48 14.74 -5.46 5.21
C GLY A 48 14.35 -4.27 6.04
N MET A 49 15.35 -3.58 6.53
CA MET A 49 15.16 -2.42 7.39
C MET A 49 16.38 -1.54 7.30
N GLY A 50 16.20 -0.27 7.38
CA GLY A 50 17.30 0.68 7.35
C GLY A 50 16.94 1.97 8.03
N LEU A 51 17.94 2.70 8.48
CA LEU A 51 17.71 4.01 9.09
C LEU A 51 17.73 5.07 8.01
N ARG A 52 16.74 5.92 8.05
CA ARG A 52 16.70 7.07 7.17
C ARG A 52 17.23 8.30 7.92
N ASP A 53 16.91 8.39 9.20
CA ASP A 53 17.27 9.45 10.09
C ASP A 53 17.36 8.87 11.46
N PRO A 54 17.93 9.53 12.44
CA PRO A 54 17.97 8.98 13.80
C PRO A 54 16.59 8.62 14.35
N ASP A 55 15.57 9.33 13.93
CA ASP A 55 14.22 9.10 14.45
C ASP A 55 13.30 8.41 13.46
N ILE A 56 13.81 8.00 12.32
CA ILE A 56 12.96 7.43 11.28
C ILE A 56 13.68 6.24 10.66
N PHE A 57 13.00 5.09 10.66
CA PHE A 57 13.57 3.95 9.95
C PHE A 57 12.57 3.39 8.97
N LEU A 58 13.10 2.76 7.94
CA LEU A 58 12.29 2.19 6.87
C LEU A 58 12.32 0.68 6.96
N GLU A 59 11.20 0.08 6.60
CA GLU A 59 11.09 -1.36 6.50
C GLU A 59 10.57 -1.72 5.12
N ILE A 60 11.10 -2.78 4.56
CA ILE A 60 10.60 -3.31 3.29
C ILE A 60 9.84 -4.58 3.60
N TRP A 61 8.59 -4.61 3.19
CA TRP A 61 7.71 -5.75 3.40
C TRP A 61 7.34 -6.34 2.06
N VAL A 62 7.25 -7.65 1.99
CA VAL A 62 6.94 -8.37 0.75
C VAL A 62 5.80 -9.34 1.00
N ILE A 63 4.84 -9.34 0.10
CA ILE A 63 3.75 -10.29 0.12
C ILE A 63 4.12 -11.38 -0.86
N ALA A 64 4.55 -12.51 -0.34
CA ALA A 64 5.16 -13.54 -1.17
C ALA A 64 4.22 -14.11 -2.23
N ARG A 65 2.94 -14.21 -1.91
CA ARG A 65 2.02 -14.88 -2.81
C ARG A 65 1.80 -14.15 -4.14
N ASN A 66 2.06 -12.85 -4.17
CA ASN A 66 1.85 -12.08 -5.39
C ASN A 66 3.02 -11.16 -5.72
N SER A 67 4.10 -11.26 -4.98
CA SER A 67 5.32 -10.47 -5.18
C SER A 67 5.11 -8.97 -5.05
N GLU A 68 4.09 -8.56 -4.35
CA GLU A 68 3.91 -7.15 -4.04
C GLU A 68 4.83 -6.76 -2.90
N TRP A 69 5.24 -5.52 -2.89
CA TRP A 69 6.12 -5.01 -1.84
C TRP A 69 5.65 -3.63 -1.38
N LEU A 70 6.02 -3.32 -0.13
CA LEU A 70 5.67 -2.04 0.48
C LEU A 70 6.88 -1.51 1.23
N ILE A 71 7.00 -0.21 1.26
CA ILE A 71 7.98 0.43 2.13
C ILE A 71 7.21 1.17 3.22
N VAL A 72 7.55 0.84 4.46
CA VAL A 72 6.91 1.43 5.62
C VAL A 72 7.92 2.30 6.33
N GLN A 73 7.55 3.53 6.61
CA GLN A 73 8.37 4.47 7.34
C GLN A 73 7.85 4.53 8.77
N ASN A 74 8.74 4.24 9.71
CA ASN A 74 8.37 4.18 11.12
C ASN A 74 8.95 5.36 11.87
N TYR A 75 8.11 5.99 12.65
CA TYR A 75 8.52 7.11 13.49
C TYR A 75 8.60 6.64 14.94
N THR A 76 9.45 7.27 15.72
CA THR A 76 9.65 6.86 17.11
C THR A 76 8.44 7.14 17.99
N ASN A 77 7.47 7.88 17.48
CA ASN A 77 6.27 8.17 18.26
C ASN A 77 5.19 7.09 18.15
N GLY A 78 5.52 5.96 17.53
CA GLY A 78 4.55 4.86 17.42
C GLY A 78 3.67 4.91 16.20
N THR A 79 3.97 5.80 15.26
CA THR A 79 3.21 5.91 14.01
C THR A 79 4.04 5.33 12.87
N SER A 80 3.38 4.63 11.97
CA SER A 80 4.02 4.09 10.77
C SER A 80 3.21 4.45 9.56
N CYS A 81 3.88 4.71 8.46
CA CYS A 81 3.23 5.13 7.23
C CYS A 81 3.72 4.29 6.06
N ILE A 82 2.81 3.86 5.19
CA ILE A 82 3.20 3.23 3.95
C ILE A 82 3.53 4.34 2.99
N VAL A 83 4.77 4.41 2.56
CA VAL A 83 5.24 5.51 1.71
C VAL A 83 5.51 5.10 0.28
N ALA A 84 5.53 3.82 0.00
CA ALA A 84 5.70 3.33 -1.37
C ALA A 84 5.20 1.90 -1.45
N MET A 85 4.81 1.50 -2.63
CA MET A 85 4.43 0.12 -2.87
C MET A 85 4.55 -0.17 -4.35
N GLY A 86 4.66 -1.43 -4.67
CA GLY A 86 4.80 -1.85 -6.04
C GLY A 86 4.62 -3.35 -6.14
N ASP A 87 5.02 -3.90 -7.29
CA ASP A 87 4.89 -5.33 -7.52
C ASP A 87 6.20 -5.87 -8.09
N SER A 88 6.19 -7.12 -8.44
CA SER A 88 7.34 -7.78 -9.08
C SER A 88 8.61 -7.76 -8.25
N TRP A 89 8.46 -7.99 -6.96
CA TRP A 89 9.61 -8.08 -6.07
C TRP A 89 10.44 -9.29 -6.45
N GLU A 90 11.77 -9.08 -6.59
CA GLU A 90 12.69 -10.17 -6.88
C GLU A 90 13.78 -10.19 -5.83
N MET A 91 13.89 -11.30 -5.13
CA MET A 91 14.88 -11.43 -4.09
C MET A 91 16.17 -11.94 -4.64
N GLY A 92 17.21 -11.20 -4.38
CA GLY A 92 18.55 -11.70 -4.66
C GLY A 92 18.87 -11.93 -6.12
N ALA A 93 18.08 -11.39 -7.02
CA ALA A 93 18.36 -11.52 -8.42
C ALA A 93 19.63 -10.74 -8.73
N THR A 94 20.58 -11.40 -9.31
CA THR A 94 21.79 -10.73 -9.75
C THR A 94 21.47 -10.02 -11.04
N PRO A 95 21.64 -8.70 -11.10
CA PRO A 95 21.37 -8.04 -12.36
C PRO A 95 22.31 -8.56 -13.43
N PRO A 96 21.80 -8.73 -14.63
CA PRO A 96 22.65 -9.20 -15.69
C PRO A 96 23.71 -8.17 -16.00
N GLY A 97 24.87 -8.61 -16.20
CA GLY A 97 25.93 -7.77 -16.68
C GLY A 97 26.78 -7.11 -15.74
#